data_96b1ce9bcfde838d84ed7d4577e9da46
#
_entry.id   96b1ce9bcfde838d84ed7d4577e9da46
#
_cell.length_a   1.000
_cell.length_b   1.000
_cell.length_c   1.000
_cell.angle_alpha   90.00
_cell.angle_beta   90.00
_cell.angle_gamma   90.00
#
_symmetry.space_group_name_H-M   'P 1'
#
loop_
_entity.id
_entity.type
_entity.pdbx_description
1 polymer ?
#
loop_
_entity_poly.entity_id
_entity_poly.type
_entity_poly.pdbx_seq_one_letter_code
_entity_poly.pdbx_strand_id
1 'polypeptide(L)'
;MTKLEDLINKLCPDGVVYRRLCDISKMGAGDRITKSMMHDNYQYPVMGAGVVPTGYYTNWNRENTITIARAGVGAGIVGWHPERFWATDVCFTVDDDKTGNVNIKYLYYVVKAQEKNRKDHIYGGSMPKIDKNYLWHMQIPVPPLEIQNVIARILDNFTELTAELTTELTTELTARKKQYEYYRDKLLTLDYSIPIVALKDIATSMYRGSGIKKDQVTSEGIPCVRYGEIYTIYNTSFQKCISHTKLEFVQSPKYFEYGDVLFAITGENVDDIAKSTAYLGNEKCLAGGDIVVMKHTQNPRYLAHVLNTTMAKEQKSKGKVKSKVVHSSIPSLEQIKIPLPSLDIQERFANVLDNFEAIYSDLSIGLPAEIESRQKQYEFYRDQLLTFIQTGHSILTDRQTDRQTDRQTDRQT
;
A
#
# COMPACT_ATOMS: atom_id res chain seq x y z
N MET A 1 23.35 13.83 -16.36
CA MET A 1 23.07 13.02 -17.57
C MET A 1 24.15 13.18 -18.62
N THR A 2 24.63 14.37 -18.93
CA THR A 2 25.71 14.64 -19.90
C THR A 2 26.96 13.75 -19.77
N LYS A 3 27.49 13.53 -18.58
CA LYS A 3 28.67 12.65 -18.37
C LYS A 3 28.41 11.17 -18.71
N LEU A 4 27.21 10.66 -18.49
CA LEU A 4 26.86 9.27 -18.81
C LEU A 4 26.62 9.14 -20.31
N GLU A 5 25.99 10.12 -20.94
CA GLU A 5 25.79 10.17 -22.40
C GLU A 5 27.12 10.18 -23.15
N ASP A 6 28.05 11.04 -22.72
CA ASP A 6 29.39 11.10 -23.28
C ASP A 6 30.15 9.77 -23.13
N LEU A 7 29.97 9.11 -21.98
CA LEU A 7 30.61 7.82 -21.71
C LEU A 7 30.04 6.70 -22.60
N ILE A 8 28.70 6.66 -22.77
CA ILE A 8 28.05 5.67 -23.65
C ILE A 8 28.44 5.89 -25.11
N ASN A 9 28.39 7.12 -25.60
CA ASN A 9 28.80 7.44 -26.98
C ASN A 9 30.25 7.08 -27.22
N LYS A 10 31.12 7.23 -26.23
CA LYS A 10 32.55 6.88 -26.35
C LYS A 10 32.80 5.38 -26.29
N LEU A 11 32.15 4.64 -25.44
CA LEU A 11 32.46 3.23 -25.15
C LEU A 11 31.50 2.24 -25.87
N CYS A 12 30.35 2.72 -26.36
CA CYS A 12 29.35 1.93 -27.06
C CYS A 12 28.89 2.63 -28.35
N PRO A 13 29.80 3.05 -29.26
CA PRO A 13 29.41 3.79 -30.46
C PRO A 13 28.49 2.98 -31.37
N ASP A 14 28.59 1.65 -31.36
CA ASP A 14 27.77 0.71 -32.15
C ASP A 14 26.57 0.16 -31.34
N GLY A 15 26.24 0.75 -30.17
CA GLY A 15 25.19 0.31 -29.26
C GLY A 15 25.66 -0.69 -28.21
N VAL A 16 24.71 -1.19 -27.42
CA VAL A 16 24.98 -2.10 -26.29
C VAL A 16 24.67 -3.54 -26.68
N VAL A 17 25.58 -4.45 -26.35
CA VAL A 17 25.41 -5.89 -26.61
C VAL A 17 24.42 -6.49 -25.61
N TYR A 18 23.48 -7.30 -26.10
CA TYR A 18 22.54 -8.06 -25.26
C TYR A 18 23.04 -9.49 -25.08
N ARG A 19 22.87 -10.01 -23.86
CA ARG A 19 23.18 -11.40 -23.51
C ARG A 19 22.07 -11.99 -22.66
N ARG A 20 21.90 -13.31 -22.72
CA ARG A 20 20.94 -14.00 -21.85
C ARG A 20 21.44 -13.96 -20.41
N LEU A 21 20.52 -13.85 -19.46
CA LEU A 21 20.84 -13.82 -18.03
C LEU A 21 21.70 -15.03 -17.61
N CYS A 22 21.40 -16.22 -18.12
CA CYS A 22 22.16 -17.44 -17.82
C CYS A 22 23.58 -17.47 -18.41
N ASP A 23 23.91 -16.62 -19.39
CA ASP A 23 25.24 -16.55 -20.01
C ASP A 23 26.20 -15.62 -19.25
N ILE A 24 25.66 -14.76 -18.38
CA ILE A 24 26.38 -13.68 -17.68
C ILE A 24 26.31 -13.78 -16.14
N SER A 25 25.64 -14.80 -15.63
CA SER A 25 25.47 -15.01 -14.18
C SER A 25 25.35 -16.48 -13.86
N LYS A 26 25.68 -16.83 -12.62
CA LYS A 26 25.45 -18.17 -12.10
C LYS A 26 24.05 -18.23 -11.52
N MET A 27 23.18 -19.02 -12.13
CA MET A 27 21.80 -19.14 -11.72
C MET A 27 21.54 -20.47 -11.00
N GLY A 28 20.78 -20.43 -9.91
CA GLY A 28 20.47 -21.61 -9.11
C GLY A 28 19.15 -21.49 -8.35
N ALA A 29 18.88 -22.46 -7.52
CA ALA A 29 17.86 -22.38 -6.50
C ALA A 29 18.56 -22.40 -5.13
N GLY A 30 17.89 -21.92 -4.10
CA GLY A 30 18.34 -22.08 -2.73
C GLY A 30 18.09 -23.50 -2.21
N ASP A 31 18.38 -23.74 -0.93
CA ASP A 31 18.33 -25.05 -0.29
C ASP A 31 17.12 -25.16 0.63
N ARG A 32 16.55 -26.36 0.70
CA ARG A 32 15.36 -26.61 1.53
C ARG A 32 15.67 -26.46 3.02
N ILE A 33 14.80 -25.71 3.71
CA ILE A 33 14.79 -25.59 5.16
C ILE A 33 13.36 -25.71 5.68
N THR A 34 13.18 -26.33 6.84
CA THR A 34 11.87 -26.45 7.48
C THR A 34 11.67 -25.37 8.53
N LYS A 35 10.41 -25.00 8.79
CA LYS A 35 10.07 -23.97 9.78
C LYS A 35 10.58 -24.31 11.19
N SER A 36 10.68 -25.60 11.53
CA SER A 36 11.19 -26.08 12.82
C SER A 36 12.70 -25.85 13.02
N MET A 37 13.44 -25.57 11.94
CA MET A 37 14.88 -25.26 11.99
C MET A 37 15.14 -23.75 12.12
N MET A 38 14.12 -22.92 12.00
CA MET A 38 14.23 -21.46 12.06
C MET A 38 13.90 -20.96 13.47
N HIS A 39 14.62 -19.93 13.93
CA HIS A 39 14.40 -19.27 15.22
C HIS A 39 14.71 -17.78 15.12
N ASP A 40 13.89 -16.93 15.76
CA ASP A 40 14.05 -15.47 15.69
C ASP A 40 15.38 -14.96 16.27
N ASN A 41 16.02 -15.76 17.13
CA ASN A 41 17.31 -15.42 17.75
C ASN A 41 18.53 -15.89 16.95
N TYR A 42 18.35 -16.48 15.77
CA TYR A 42 19.46 -16.91 14.94
C TYR A 42 19.97 -15.75 14.06
N GLN A 43 21.19 -15.87 13.54
CA GLN A 43 21.95 -14.75 12.97
C GLN A 43 21.54 -14.43 11.53
N TYR A 44 21.29 -15.43 10.68
CA TYR A 44 21.15 -15.23 9.24
C TYR A 44 19.68 -15.26 8.81
N PRO A 45 19.20 -14.24 8.09
CA PRO A 45 17.84 -14.22 7.61
C PRO A 45 17.59 -15.32 6.59
N VAL A 46 16.41 -15.93 6.64
CA VAL A 46 15.95 -16.96 5.69
C VAL A 46 15.02 -16.31 4.68
N MET A 47 15.45 -16.30 3.42
CA MET A 47 14.71 -15.69 2.31
C MET A 47 13.97 -16.73 1.49
N GLY A 48 12.66 -16.53 1.36
CA GLY A 48 11.76 -17.41 0.61
C GLY A 48 11.15 -16.70 -0.61
N ALA A 49 9.83 -16.79 -0.76
CA ALA A 49 9.08 -16.24 -1.89
C ALA A 49 8.81 -14.73 -1.81
N GLY A 50 9.47 -14.01 -0.94
CA GLY A 50 9.29 -12.56 -0.73
C GLY A 50 10.61 -11.84 -0.47
N VAL A 51 10.51 -10.53 -0.23
CA VAL A 51 11.65 -9.67 0.13
C VAL A 51 11.83 -9.53 1.64
N VAL A 52 10.90 -10.06 2.44
CA VAL A 52 10.96 -10.07 3.91
C VAL A 52 11.39 -11.46 4.37
N PRO A 53 12.32 -11.57 5.36
CA PRO A 53 12.70 -12.85 5.93
C PRO A 53 11.50 -13.64 6.48
N THR A 54 11.50 -14.95 6.25
CA THR A 54 10.50 -15.87 6.81
C THR A 54 10.87 -16.40 8.19
N GLY A 55 12.07 -16.10 8.67
CA GLY A 55 12.68 -16.49 9.94
C GLY A 55 14.19 -16.33 9.87
N TYR A 56 14.92 -16.88 10.86
CA TYR A 56 16.38 -16.81 10.90
C TYR A 56 16.97 -18.21 11.09
N TYR A 57 18.21 -18.41 10.64
CA TYR A 57 18.94 -19.67 10.73
C TYR A 57 20.37 -19.50 11.21
N THR A 58 21.01 -20.57 11.67
CA THR A 58 22.39 -20.56 12.19
C THR A 58 23.44 -20.50 11.09
N ASN A 59 23.10 -20.91 9.86
CA ASN A 59 23.99 -20.98 8.71
C ASN A 59 23.47 -20.10 7.57
N TRP A 60 24.35 -19.83 6.62
CA TRP A 60 24.06 -19.09 5.39
C TRP A 60 24.51 -19.88 4.17
N ASN A 61 23.91 -19.66 3.01
CA ASN A 61 24.29 -20.29 1.76
C ASN A 61 24.49 -19.31 0.60
N ARG A 62 24.16 -18.03 0.82
CA ARG A 62 24.35 -16.96 -0.19
C ARG A 62 24.77 -15.65 0.50
N GLU A 63 25.52 -14.82 -0.26
CA GLU A 63 25.83 -13.43 0.04
C GLU A 63 25.97 -12.67 -1.29
N ASN A 64 25.77 -11.36 -1.28
CA ASN A 64 25.90 -10.48 -2.47
C ASN A 64 25.12 -11.05 -3.68
N THR A 65 23.86 -11.41 -3.47
CA THR A 65 23.08 -12.22 -4.40
C THR A 65 21.72 -11.57 -4.71
N ILE A 66 21.27 -11.73 -5.95
CA ILE A 66 19.89 -11.41 -6.35
C ILE A 66 19.02 -12.64 -6.11
N THR A 67 17.85 -12.46 -5.50
CA THR A 67 16.82 -13.50 -5.41
C THR A 67 15.64 -13.19 -6.31
N ILE A 68 15.01 -14.22 -6.86
CA ILE A 68 13.75 -14.10 -7.61
C ILE A 68 12.79 -15.14 -7.04
N ALA A 69 11.65 -14.67 -6.51
CA ALA A 69 10.65 -15.55 -5.93
C ALA A 69 10.13 -16.56 -6.98
N ARG A 70 10.31 -17.86 -6.71
CA ARG A 70 9.96 -18.93 -7.64
C ARG A 70 8.46 -19.22 -7.66
N ALA A 71 7.81 -19.19 -6.49
CA ALA A 71 6.43 -19.60 -6.32
C ALA A 71 5.69 -18.78 -5.25
N GLY A 72 4.36 -18.87 -5.24
CA GLY A 72 3.48 -18.16 -4.30
C GLY A 72 2.98 -16.83 -4.87
N VAL A 73 2.26 -16.06 -4.05
CA VAL A 73 1.65 -14.77 -4.44
C VAL A 73 2.71 -13.77 -4.95
N GLY A 74 3.94 -13.89 -4.44
CA GLY A 74 5.08 -13.06 -4.83
C GLY A 74 5.89 -13.60 -6.01
N ALA A 75 5.43 -14.60 -6.76
CA ALA A 75 6.20 -15.18 -7.87
C ALA A 75 6.75 -14.09 -8.82
N GLY A 76 8.05 -14.15 -9.12
CA GLY A 76 8.77 -13.17 -9.95
C GLY A 76 9.21 -11.88 -9.22
N ILE A 77 8.96 -11.72 -7.92
CA ILE A 77 9.51 -10.60 -7.15
C ILE A 77 11.03 -10.75 -7.04
N VAL A 78 11.74 -9.65 -7.30
CA VAL A 78 13.21 -9.58 -7.28
C VAL A 78 13.69 -8.89 -6.01
N GLY A 79 14.58 -9.54 -5.28
CA GLY A 79 15.23 -9.04 -4.06
C GLY A 79 16.73 -8.88 -4.25
N TRP A 80 17.34 -7.93 -3.51
CA TRP A 80 18.77 -7.73 -3.40
C TRP A 80 19.25 -8.01 -1.98
N HIS A 81 20.27 -8.85 -1.83
CA HIS A 81 20.82 -9.28 -0.54
C HIS A 81 22.33 -9.14 -0.53
N PRO A 82 22.86 -8.01 -0.05
CA PRO A 82 24.32 -7.78 0.00
C PRO A 82 24.99 -8.62 1.09
N GLU A 83 24.27 -8.93 2.18
CA GLU A 83 24.77 -9.65 3.34
C GLU A 83 24.47 -11.14 3.25
N ARG A 84 25.06 -11.91 4.17
CA ARG A 84 24.87 -13.35 4.27
C ARG A 84 23.45 -13.70 4.68
N PHE A 85 22.86 -14.65 3.97
CA PHE A 85 21.52 -15.13 4.22
C PHE A 85 21.35 -16.61 3.78
N TRP A 86 20.25 -17.20 4.17
CA TRP A 86 19.87 -18.52 3.67
C TRP A 86 18.80 -18.36 2.59
N ALA A 87 19.15 -18.70 1.35
CA ALA A 87 18.19 -18.79 0.24
C ALA A 87 17.47 -20.15 0.31
N THR A 88 16.14 -20.14 0.27
CA THR A 88 15.35 -21.38 0.26
C THR A 88 15.09 -21.89 -1.16
N ASP A 89 14.62 -23.15 -1.27
CA ASP A 89 14.26 -23.78 -2.54
C ASP A 89 13.05 -23.14 -3.27
N VAL A 90 12.35 -22.21 -2.61
CA VAL A 90 11.24 -21.43 -3.22
C VAL A 90 11.70 -20.10 -3.81
N CYS A 91 12.99 -19.82 -3.87
CA CYS A 91 13.56 -18.72 -4.64
C CYS A 91 14.64 -19.21 -5.59
N PHE A 92 14.75 -18.55 -6.74
CA PHE A 92 15.93 -18.62 -7.58
C PHE A 92 16.98 -17.63 -7.08
N THR A 93 18.26 -17.97 -7.24
CA THR A 93 19.40 -17.09 -6.97
C THR A 93 20.10 -16.76 -8.27
N VAL A 94 20.56 -15.51 -8.38
CA VAL A 94 21.38 -15.02 -9.48
C VAL A 94 22.66 -14.45 -8.86
N ASP A 95 23.72 -15.20 -8.98
CA ASP A 95 25.03 -14.91 -8.41
C ASP A 95 25.97 -14.38 -9.49
N ASP A 96 27.02 -13.68 -9.08
CA ASP A 96 28.12 -13.30 -9.98
C ASP A 96 28.77 -14.56 -10.59
N ASP A 97 29.03 -14.53 -11.90
CA ASP A 97 29.74 -15.60 -12.61
C ASP A 97 31.25 -15.58 -12.39
N LYS A 98 31.74 -14.57 -11.63
CA LYS A 98 33.16 -14.34 -11.31
C LYS A 98 34.06 -14.06 -12.53
N THR A 99 33.50 -13.76 -13.69
CA THR A 99 34.26 -13.35 -14.87
C THR A 99 34.72 -11.90 -14.80
N GLY A 100 34.15 -11.11 -13.89
CA GLY A 100 34.42 -9.69 -13.74
C GLY A 100 33.82 -8.79 -14.83
N ASN A 101 33.00 -9.34 -15.70
CA ASN A 101 32.41 -8.61 -16.83
C ASN A 101 31.05 -7.94 -16.48
N VAL A 102 30.43 -8.32 -15.36
CA VAL A 102 29.12 -7.85 -14.95
C VAL A 102 29.14 -7.36 -13.50
N ASN A 103 28.68 -6.14 -13.30
CA ASN A 103 28.41 -5.62 -11.96
C ASN A 103 27.08 -6.20 -11.47
N ILE A 104 27.10 -7.01 -10.40
CA ILE A 104 25.92 -7.70 -9.89
C ILE A 104 24.83 -6.72 -9.41
N LYS A 105 25.21 -5.53 -8.92
CA LYS A 105 24.25 -4.51 -8.52
C LYS A 105 23.57 -3.86 -9.74
N TYR A 106 24.30 -3.62 -10.81
CA TYR A 106 23.73 -3.20 -12.08
C TYR A 106 22.74 -4.27 -12.60
N LEU A 107 23.15 -5.53 -12.57
CA LEU A 107 22.30 -6.66 -12.95
C LEU A 107 21.00 -6.72 -12.14
N TYR A 108 21.10 -6.49 -10.83
CA TYR A 108 19.91 -6.38 -9.98
C TYR A 108 18.91 -5.34 -10.48
N TYR A 109 19.37 -4.13 -10.81
CA TYR A 109 18.47 -3.07 -11.28
C TYR A 109 17.82 -3.40 -12.63
N VAL A 110 18.56 -4.01 -13.54
CA VAL A 110 18.02 -4.44 -14.86
C VAL A 110 16.97 -5.53 -14.66
N VAL A 111 17.25 -6.57 -13.85
CA VAL A 111 16.31 -7.65 -13.56
C VAL A 111 15.10 -7.13 -12.79
N LYS A 112 15.28 -6.22 -11.84
CA LYS A 112 14.22 -5.56 -11.06
C LYS A 112 13.26 -4.77 -11.93
N ALA A 113 13.75 -4.05 -12.94
CA ALA A 113 12.92 -3.31 -13.88
C ALA A 113 11.99 -4.23 -14.73
N GLN A 114 12.38 -5.49 -14.92
CA GLN A 114 11.55 -6.47 -15.64
C GLN A 114 10.42 -7.08 -14.80
N GLU A 115 10.36 -6.79 -13.49
CA GLU A 115 9.26 -7.27 -12.63
C GLU A 115 7.87 -6.88 -13.14
N LYS A 116 7.74 -5.73 -13.80
CA LYS A 116 6.48 -5.27 -14.40
C LYS A 116 5.92 -6.26 -15.43
N ASN A 117 6.79 -6.98 -16.14
CA ASN A 117 6.43 -7.93 -17.20
C ASN A 117 6.17 -9.36 -16.66
N ARG A 118 6.39 -9.61 -15.36
CA ARG A 118 6.29 -10.95 -14.76
C ARG A 118 4.94 -11.61 -14.91
N LYS A 119 3.86 -10.82 -14.92
CA LYS A 119 2.47 -11.34 -14.93
C LYS A 119 2.22 -12.24 -16.14
N ASP A 120 2.80 -11.92 -17.28
CA ASP A 120 2.63 -12.65 -18.54
C ASP A 120 3.39 -13.99 -18.55
N HIS A 121 4.29 -14.19 -17.55
CA HIS A 121 5.16 -15.37 -17.42
C HIS A 121 4.90 -16.16 -16.12
N ILE A 122 3.75 -15.93 -15.49
CA ILE A 122 3.30 -16.66 -14.30
C ILE A 122 2.26 -17.69 -14.73
N TYR A 123 2.44 -18.92 -14.27
CA TYR A 123 1.51 -20.04 -14.48
C TYR A 123 1.17 -20.77 -13.17
N GLY A 124 0.15 -21.65 -13.16
CA GLY A 124 -0.23 -22.44 -12.00
C GLY A 124 -1.24 -21.75 -11.08
N GLY A 125 -2.52 -21.96 -11.29
CA GLY A 125 -3.66 -21.31 -10.65
C GLY A 125 -3.55 -21.07 -9.14
N SER A 126 -3.72 -22.09 -8.28
CA SER A 126 -3.72 -21.94 -6.81
C SER A 126 -2.33 -21.69 -6.20
N MET A 127 -1.25 -22.05 -6.91
CA MET A 127 0.13 -21.78 -6.51
C MET A 127 0.89 -21.17 -7.72
N PRO A 128 0.82 -19.85 -7.92
CA PRO A 128 1.50 -19.18 -9.00
C PRO A 128 3.00 -19.47 -9.01
N LYS A 129 3.59 -19.68 -10.19
CA LYS A 129 5.03 -19.90 -10.39
C LYS A 129 5.51 -19.07 -11.55
N ILE A 130 6.72 -18.49 -11.43
CA ILE A 130 7.38 -17.82 -12.54
C ILE A 130 8.02 -18.84 -13.48
N ASP A 131 7.92 -18.59 -14.77
CA ASP A 131 8.56 -19.46 -15.76
C ASP A 131 10.10 -19.35 -15.69
N LYS A 132 10.73 -20.48 -15.42
CA LYS A 132 12.19 -20.59 -15.36
C LYS A 132 12.85 -20.24 -16.69
N ASN A 133 12.29 -20.71 -17.82
CA ASN A 133 12.87 -20.47 -19.14
C ASN A 133 12.84 -19.00 -19.50
N TYR A 134 11.74 -18.31 -19.18
CA TYR A 134 11.67 -16.85 -19.32
C TYR A 134 12.82 -16.17 -18.58
N LEU A 135 13.03 -16.50 -17.30
CA LEU A 135 14.08 -15.87 -16.50
C LEU A 135 15.48 -16.17 -17.07
N TRP A 136 15.78 -17.44 -17.40
CA TRP A 136 17.11 -17.87 -17.89
C TRP A 136 17.49 -17.23 -19.22
N HIS A 137 16.51 -17.01 -20.11
CA HIS A 137 16.72 -16.45 -21.44
C HIS A 137 16.40 -14.95 -21.53
N MET A 138 16.13 -14.29 -20.38
CA MET A 138 15.92 -12.84 -20.31
C MET A 138 17.11 -12.11 -20.93
N GLN A 139 16.82 -11.21 -21.89
CA GLN A 139 17.85 -10.42 -22.56
C GLN A 139 18.27 -9.25 -21.67
N ILE A 140 19.55 -9.21 -21.32
CA ILE A 140 20.18 -8.22 -20.47
C ILE A 140 21.13 -7.37 -21.31
N PRO A 141 20.99 -6.03 -21.31
CA PRO A 141 21.99 -5.16 -21.91
C PRO A 141 23.28 -5.19 -21.09
N VAL A 142 24.41 -5.43 -21.71
CA VAL A 142 25.71 -5.55 -21.03
C VAL A 142 26.69 -4.52 -21.63
N PRO A 143 26.57 -3.23 -21.24
CA PRO A 143 27.56 -2.24 -21.59
C PRO A 143 28.91 -2.52 -20.89
N PRO A 144 30.01 -1.85 -21.28
CA PRO A 144 31.28 -1.92 -20.55
C PRO A 144 31.11 -1.68 -19.05
N LEU A 145 31.93 -2.36 -18.24
CA LEU A 145 31.82 -2.36 -16.75
C LEU A 145 31.87 -0.95 -16.16
N GLU A 146 32.58 -0.02 -16.78
CA GLU A 146 32.62 1.38 -16.37
C GLU A 146 31.24 2.03 -16.39
N ILE A 147 30.47 1.79 -17.45
CA ILE A 147 29.08 2.29 -17.57
C ILE A 147 28.17 1.61 -16.55
N GLN A 148 28.28 0.28 -16.39
CA GLN A 148 27.51 -0.47 -15.40
C GLN A 148 27.72 0.09 -13.98
N ASN A 149 28.97 0.38 -13.62
CA ASN A 149 29.33 0.94 -12.29
C ASN A 149 28.74 2.34 -12.08
N VAL A 150 28.75 3.19 -13.10
CA VAL A 150 28.14 4.53 -13.02
C VAL A 150 26.65 4.43 -12.80
N ILE A 151 25.96 3.57 -13.57
CA ILE A 151 24.51 3.38 -13.48
C ILE A 151 24.12 2.78 -12.13
N ALA A 152 24.81 1.72 -11.68
CA ALA A 152 24.55 1.12 -10.39
C ALA A 152 24.66 2.15 -9.27
N ARG A 153 25.71 2.97 -9.26
CA ARG A 153 25.90 4.03 -8.27
C ARG A 153 24.79 5.11 -8.32
N ILE A 154 24.37 5.52 -9.51
CA ILE A 154 23.28 6.50 -9.65
C ILE A 154 21.98 5.92 -9.08
N LEU A 155 21.66 4.67 -9.41
CA LEU A 155 20.44 4.01 -8.95
C LEU A 155 20.49 3.68 -7.46
N ASP A 156 21.66 3.36 -6.89
CA ASP A 156 21.85 3.19 -5.45
C ASP A 156 21.54 4.50 -4.71
N ASN A 157 22.13 5.63 -5.15
CA ASN A 157 21.88 6.93 -4.54
C ASN A 157 20.40 7.33 -4.62
N PHE A 158 19.74 7.08 -5.76
CA PHE A 158 18.30 7.35 -5.88
C PHE A 158 17.46 6.47 -4.97
N THR A 159 17.84 5.19 -4.83
CA THR A 159 17.13 4.25 -3.94
C THR A 159 17.26 4.69 -2.48
N GLU A 160 18.46 5.05 -2.06
CA GLU A 160 18.76 5.53 -0.70
C GLU A 160 17.98 6.81 -0.39
N LEU A 161 18.12 7.84 -1.23
CA LEU A 161 17.41 9.11 -1.07
C LEU A 161 15.89 8.94 -1.05
N THR A 162 15.35 8.05 -1.90
CA THR A 162 13.91 7.80 -1.93
C THR A 162 13.46 7.08 -0.65
N ALA A 163 14.25 6.13 -0.14
CA ALA A 163 13.96 5.42 1.10
C ALA A 163 14.01 6.35 2.32
N GLU A 164 15.04 7.21 2.42
CA GLU A 164 15.17 8.22 3.47
C GLU A 164 13.97 9.16 3.47
N LEU A 165 13.66 9.76 2.32
CA LEU A 165 12.55 10.70 2.18
C LEU A 165 11.21 10.03 2.48
N THR A 166 10.98 8.80 2.03
CA THR A 166 9.76 8.04 2.34
C THR A 166 9.64 7.78 3.84
N THR A 167 10.75 7.46 4.51
CA THR A 167 10.79 7.24 5.95
C THR A 167 10.48 8.53 6.72
N GLU A 168 11.07 9.65 6.30
CA GLU A 168 10.82 10.97 6.89
C GLU A 168 9.34 11.38 6.74
N LEU A 169 8.80 11.30 5.53
CA LEU A 169 7.40 11.63 5.25
C LEU A 169 6.42 10.70 6.00
N THR A 170 6.74 9.41 6.12
CA THR A 170 5.93 8.46 6.89
C THR A 170 5.95 8.77 8.38
N THR A 171 7.11 9.19 8.89
CA THR A 171 7.27 9.61 10.29
C THR A 171 6.47 10.88 10.56
N GLU A 172 6.54 11.86 9.66
CA GLU A 172 5.75 13.09 9.73
C GLU A 172 4.25 12.79 9.68
N LEU A 173 3.80 11.94 8.76
CA LEU A 173 2.41 11.50 8.65
C LEU A 173 1.90 10.90 9.96
N THR A 174 2.71 10.04 10.57
CA THR A 174 2.39 9.42 11.87
C THR A 174 2.31 10.47 12.99
N ALA A 175 3.22 11.44 13.01
CA ALA A 175 3.22 12.53 13.97
C ALA A 175 2.00 13.44 13.79
N ARG A 176 1.64 13.79 12.56
CA ARG A 176 0.46 14.59 12.23
C ARG A 176 -0.84 13.90 12.64
N LYS A 177 -0.93 12.58 12.41
CA LYS A 177 -2.07 11.79 12.86
C LYS A 177 -2.22 11.81 14.38
N LYS A 178 -1.13 11.61 15.13
CA LYS A 178 -1.14 11.71 16.61
C LYS A 178 -1.50 13.11 17.08
N GLN A 179 -0.99 14.14 16.40
CA GLN A 179 -1.32 15.53 16.71
C GLN A 179 -2.82 15.81 16.50
N TYR A 180 -3.38 15.33 15.38
CA TYR A 180 -4.82 15.42 15.13
C TYR A 180 -5.63 14.71 16.22
N GLU A 181 -5.28 13.47 16.58
CA GLU A 181 -5.99 12.71 17.62
C GLU A 181 -5.97 13.45 18.96
N TYR A 182 -4.83 14.03 19.33
CA TYR A 182 -4.70 14.83 20.54
C TYR A 182 -5.60 16.09 20.53
N TYR A 183 -5.56 16.87 19.44
CA TYR A 183 -6.36 18.09 19.35
C TYR A 183 -7.85 17.78 19.20
N ARG A 184 -8.22 16.75 18.47
CA ARG A 184 -9.61 16.26 18.41
C ARG A 184 -10.14 15.92 19.80
N ASP A 185 -9.40 15.08 20.51
CA ASP A 185 -9.82 14.64 21.84
C ASP A 185 -9.90 15.83 22.80
N LYS A 186 -8.92 16.72 22.77
CA LYS A 186 -8.92 17.94 23.58
C LYS A 186 -10.11 18.85 23.24
N LEU A 187 -10.36 19.11 21.96
CA LEU A 187 -11.45 19.98 21.50
C LEU A 187 -12.83 19.44 21.90
N LEU A 188 -13.00 18.13 21.83
CA LEU A 188 -14.29 17.46 22.07
C LEU A 188 -14.54 17.10 23.54
N THR A 189 -13.55 17.24 24.44
CA THR A 189 -13.69 16.83 25.85
C THR A 189 -13.50 17.96 26.88
N LEU A 190 -13.03 19.14 26.45
CA LEU A 190 -12.59 20.20 27.37
C LEU A 190 -13.69 21.06 27.99
N ASP A 191 -14.90 21.06 27.45
CA ASP A 191 -15.97 21.91 27.98
C ASP A 191 -16.92 21.09 28.86
N TYR A 192 -16.75 21.21 30.19
CA TYR A 192 -17.60 20.54 31.17
C TYR A 192 -19.05 21.05 31.18
N SER A 193 -19.35 22.12 30.46
CA SER A 193 -20.72 22.65 30.31
C SER A 193 -21.53 21.89 29.25
N ILE A 194 -20.86 21.13 28.39
CA ILE A 194 -21.52 20.35 27.31
C ILE A 194 -22.17 19.11 27.94
N PRO A 195 -23.48 18.88 27.71
CA PRO A 195 -24.17 17.71 28.25
C PRO A 195 -23.60 16.42 27.66
N ILE A 196 -23.43 15.41 28.48
CA ILE A 196 -23.02 14.06 28.10
C ILE A 196 -24.27 13.21 27.89
N VAL A 197 -24.45 12.67 26.68
CA VAL A 197 -25.66 11.96 26.26
C VAL A 197 -25.30 10.56 25.76
N ALA A 198 -26.11 9.55 26.09
CA ALA A 198 -25.91 8.21 25.53
C ALA A 198 -26.45 8.10 24.09
N LEU A 199 -25.82 7.23 23.28
CA LEU A 199 -26.24 7.07 21.89
C LEU A 199 -27.71 6.62 21.76
N LYS A 200 -28.22 5.82 22.69
CA LYS A 200 -29.64 5.43 22.72
C LYS A 200 -30.61 6.61 22.78
N ASP A 201 -30.17 7.74 23.36
CA ASP A 201 -31.03 8.91 23.57
C ASP A 201 -31.08 9.83 22.33
N ILE A 202 -30.16 9.66 21.40
CA ILE A 202 -30.05 10.43 20.14
C ILE A 202 -30.31 9.60 18.88
N ALA A 203 -30.20 8.28 18.96
CA ALA A 203 -30.48 7.39 17.86
C ALA A 203 -32.01 7.27 17.65
N THR A 204 -32.47 7.53 16.43
CA THR A 204 -33.84 7.28 16.04
C THR A 204 -34.08 5.79 15.73
N SER A 205 -33.06 5.11 15.27
CA SER A 205 -33.01 3.66 15.14
C SER A 205 -31.59 3.15 15.04
N MET A 206 -31.34 1.92 15.52
CA MET A 206 -30.12 1.17 15.30
C MET A 206 -30.48 -0.24 14.78
N TYR A 207 -29.81 -0.68 13.73
CA TYR A 207 -30.03 -2.02 13.17
C TYR A 207 -28.78 -2.58 12.54
N ARG A 208 -28.67 -3.91 12.53
CA ARG A 208 -27.58 -4.64 11.88
C ARG A 208 -27.86 -4.77 10.39
N GLY A 209 -26.82 -4.62 9.58
CA GLY A 209 -26.87 -4.80 8.14
C GLY A 209 -27.13 -6.26 7.72
N SER A 210 -27.13 -6.52 6.43
CA SER A 210 -27.39 -7.82 5.83
C SER A 210 -26.08 -8.50 5.42
N GLY A 211 -26.00 -9.81 5.53
CA GLY A 211 -24.81 -10.57 5.13
C GLY A 211 -24.51 -10.38 3.63
N ILE A 212 -23.33 -9.85 3.33
CA ILE A 212 -22.76 -9.76 1.98
C ILE A 212 -21.41 -10.48 2.01
N LYS A 213 -21.33 -11.62 1.32
CA LYS A 213 -20.11 -12.42 1.25
C LYS A 213 -19.08 -11.81 0.30
N LYS A 214 -17.81 -12.20 0.44
CA LYS A 214 -16.72 -11.69 -0.40
C LYS A 214 -16.90 -12.02 -1.89
N ASP A 215 -17.43 -13.18 -2.19
CA ASP A 215 -17.72 -13.68 -3.53
C ASP A 215 -18.98 -13.06 -4.16
N GLN A 216 -19.77 -12.33 -3.38
CA GLN A 216 -20.98 -11.59 -3.82
C GLN A 216 -20.68 -10.12 -4.14
N VAL A 217 -19.43 -9.67 -3.96
CA VAL A 217 -19.00 -8.32 -4.32
C VAL A 217 -18.71 -8.27 -5.81
N THR A 218 -19.29 -7.28 -6.48
CA THR A 218 -19.20 -7.03 -7.92
C THR A 218 -18.67 -5.62 -8.19
N SER A 219 -18.25 -5.35 -9.42
CA SER A 219 -17.85 -4.00 -9.87
C SER A 219 -19.04 -3.08 -10.14
N GLU A 220 -20.23 -3.65 -10.37
CA GLU A 220 -21.45 -2.94 -10.73
C GLU A 220 -22.63 -3.47 -9.91
N GLY A 221 -23.69 -2.66 -9.76
CA GLY A 221 -24.89 -3.03 -9.04
C GLY A 221 -25.23 -2.03 -7.95
N ILE A 222 -25.85 -2.50 -6.85
CA ILE A 222 -26.23 -1.64 -5.72
C ILE A 222 -24.96 -1.37 -4.88
N PRO A 223 -24.63 -0.10 -4.60
CA PRO A 223 -23.50 0.23 -3.76
C PRO A 223 -23.68 -0.36 -2.36
N CYS A 224 -22.59 -0.91 -1.82
CA CYS A 224 -22.61 -1.55 -0.51
C CYS A 224 -21.29 -1.32 0.26
N VAL A 225 -21.35 -1.48 1.58
CA VAL A 225 -20.19 -1.42 2.47
C VAL A 225 -20.10 -2.69 3.28
N ARG A 226 -18.90 -3.27 3.38
CA ARG A 226 -18.59 -4.37 4.30
C ARG A 226 -17.74 -3.85 5.46
N TYR A 227 -17.81 -4.49 6.62
CA TYR A 227 -17.14 -4.03 7.83
C TYR A 227 -15.62 -3.84 7.67
N GLY A 228 -14.95 -4.70 6.89
CA GLY A 228 -13.52 -4.60 6.63
C GLY A 228 -13.12 -3.31 5.89
N GLU A 229 -13.99 -2.77 5.05
CA GLU A 229 -13.77 -1.52 4.32
C GLU A 229 -13.78 -0.30 5.26
N ILE A 230 -14.56 -0.36 6.33
CA ILE A 230 -14.56 0.69 7.37
C ILE A 230 -13.19 0.76 8.07
N TYR A 231 -12.50 -0.39 8.24
CA TYR A 231 -11.17 -0.40 8.84
C TYR A 231 -10.06 0.04 7.89
N THR A 232 -10.17 -0.29 6.61
CA THR A 232 -9.04 -0.21 5.66
C THR A 232 -9.13 0.92 4.64
N ILE A 233 -10.35 1.40 4.33
CA ILE A 233 -10.57 2.29 3.19
C ILE A 233 -11.21 3.61 3.62
N TYR A 234 -12.28 3.53 4.43
CA TYR A 234 -13.03 4.73 4.80
C TYR A 234 -12.41 5.42 6.02
N ASN A 235 -12.30 6.74 5.90
CA ASN A 235 -11.88 7.64 6.97
C ASN A 235 -13.05 7.90 7.95
N THR A 236 -13.00 9.03 8.63
CA THR A 236 -14.07 9.47 9.55
C THR A 236 -15.41 9.64 8.83
N SER A 237 -15.37 10.04 7.54
CA SER A 237 -16.55 10.08 6.68
C SER A 237 -16.22 9.66 5.24
N PHE A 238 -17.25 9.32 4.44
CA PHE A 238 -17.11 8.99 3.03
C PHE A 238 -18.37 9.34 2.23
N GLN A 239 -18.22 9.50 0.91
CA GLN A 239 -19.30 9.89 0.01
C GLN A 239 -19.69 8.79 -1.00
N LYS A 240 -18.73 7.91 -1.36
CA LYS A 240 -18.94 6.86 -2.36
C LYS A 240 -18.56 5.50 -1.81
N CYS A 241 -19.41 4.51 -2.05
CA CYS A 241 -19.08 3.11 -1.82
C CYS A 241 -18.13 2.62 -2.92
N ILE A 242 -17.11 1.87 -2.54
CA ILE A 242 -16.17 1.26 -3.50
C ILE A 242 -16.65 -0.11 -3.98
N SER A 243 -17.49 -0.77 -3.19
CA SER A 243 -18.02 -2.10 -3.46
C SER A 243 -19.48 -2.02 -3.89
N HIS A 244 -19.87 -2.95 -4.76
CA HIS A 244 -21.26 -3.12 -5.21
C HIS A 244 -21.67 -4.58 -5.03
N THR A 245 -22.97 -4.84 -5.04
CA THR A 245 -23.54 -6.20 -5.02
C THR A 245 -24.85 -6.24 -5.76
N LYS A 246 -25.30 -7.43 -6.14
CA LYS A 246 -26.64 -7.62 -6.75
C LYS A 246 -27.68 -7.88 -5.67
N LEU A 247 -28.87 -7.30 -5.81
CA LEU A 247 -29.95 -7.44 -4.83
C LEU A 247 -30.36 -8.91 -4.61
N GLU A 248 -30.26 -9.73 -5.63
CA GLU A 248 -30.55 -11.17 -5.58
C GLU A 248 -29.71 -11.96 -4.58
N PHE A 249 -28.52 -11.45 -4.23
CA PHE A 249 -27.62 -12.06 -3.27
C PHE A 249 -27.97 -11.70 -1.81
N VAL A 250 -28.85 -10.73 -1.58
CA VAL A 250 -29.13 -10.18 -0.26
C VAL A 250 -30.54 -10.50 0.19
N GLN A 251 -30.70 -11.49 1.09
CA GLN A 251 -32.01 -12.00 1.50
C GLN A 251 -32.89 -10.98 2.26
N SER A 252 -32.31 -10.08 3.04
CA SER A 252 -33.03 -9.10 3.84
C SER A 252 -32.28 -7.77 3.77
N PRO A 253 -32.41 -7.02 2.67
CA PRO A 253 -31.61 -5.82 2.43
C PRO A 253 -31.83 -4.76 3.50
N LYS A 254 -30.75 -4.29 4.10
CA LYS A 254 -30.69 -3.21 5.07
C LYS A 254 -29.88 -2.07 4.46
N TYR A 255 -30.50 -0.92 4.35
CA TYR A 255 -29.94 0.23 3.65
C TYR A 255 -29.47 1.28 4.65
N PHE A 256 -28.50 2.06 4.24
CA PHE A 256 -28.12 3.34 4.86
C PHE A 256 -28.14 4.45 3.80
N GLU A 257 -28.24 5.68 4.24
CA GLU A 257 -28.34 6.87 3.40
C GLU A 257 -27.60 8.06 4.02
N TYR A 258 -27.64 9.20 3.34
CA TYR A 258 -26.97 10.41 3.81
C TYR A 258 -27.27 10.70 5.30
N GLY A 259 -26.21 10.95 6.04
CA GLY A 259 -26.26 11.30 7.46
C GLY A 259 -26.20 10.11 8.41
N ASP A 260 -26.33 8.87 7.94
CA ASP A 260 -26.23 7.70 8.80
C ASP A 260 -24.79 7.45 9.27
N VAL A 261 -24.64 7.01 10.52
CA VAL A 261 -23.35 6.55 11.09
C VAL A 261 -23.29 5.03 11.08
N LEU A 262 -22.17 4.51 10.55
CA LEU A 262 -21.90 3.09 10.45
C LEU A 262 -20.86 2.66 11.48
N PHE A 263 -21.07 1.53 12.14
CA PHE A 263 -20.16 0.91 13.08
C PHE A 263 -19.73 -0.47 12.58
N ALA A 264 -18.45 -0.73 12.44
CA ALA A 264 -17.91 -2.07 12.18
C ALA A 264 -17.87 -2.88 13.47
N ILE A 265 -18.86 -3.76 13.69
CA ILE A 265 -19.04 -4.48 14.96
C ILE A 265 -18.23 -5.78 15.07
N THR A 266 -17.42 -6.11 14.08
CA THR A 266 -16.51 -7.25 14.06
C THR A 266 -15.12 -6.78 13.67
N GLY A 267 -14.09 -7.17 14.40
CA GLY A 267 -12.69 -6.78 14.15
C GLY A 267 -11.69 -7.76 14.75
N GLU A 268 -10.42 -7.58 14.42
CA GLU A 268 -9.29 -8.38 14.91
C GLU A 268 -8.58 -7.72 16.09
N ASN A 269 -8.86 -6.44 16.34
CA ASN A 269 -8.24 -5.66 17.41
C ASN A 269 -9.32 -5.11 18.36
N VAL A 270 -9.07 -5.25 19.67
CA VAL A 270 -9.94 -4.72 20.73
C VAL A 270 -9.95 -3.19 20.73
N ASP A 271 -8.81 -2.56 20.47
CA ASP A 271 -8.65 -1.10 20.57
C ASP A 271 -9.40 -0.35 19.45
N ASP A 272 -9.62 -1.02 18.31
CA ASP A 272 -10.31 -0.44 17.17
C ASP A 272 -11.75 -0.96 16.99
N ILE A 273 -12.22 -1.84 17.89
CA ILE A 273 -13.56 -2.42 17.75
C ILE A 273 -14.65 -1.34 17.66
N ALA A 274 -15.63 -1.58 16.82
CA ALA A 274 -16.70 -0.64 16.54
C ALA A 274 -16.20 0.72 15.96
N LYS A 275 -15.12 0.67 15.15
CA LYS A 275 -14.72 1.84 14.33
C LYS A 275 -15.94 2.37 13.61
N SER A 276 -16.12 3.69 13.63
CA SER A 276 -17.28 4.37 13.09
C SER A 276 -16.93 5.33 11.97
N THR A 277 -17.84 5.48 11.02
CA THR A 277 -17.73 6.40 9.89
C THR A 277 -19.10 6.96 9.53
N ALA A 278 -19.17 8.20 9.06
CA ALA A 278 -20.40 8.83 8.58
C ALA A 278 -20.53 8.72 7.07
N TYR A 279 -21.71 8.42 6.57
CA TYR A 279 -21.99 8.46 5.16
C TYR A 279 -22.53 9.82 4.73
N LEU A 280 -21.89 10.45 3.76
CA LEU A 280 -22.22 11.79 3.24
C LEU A 280 -22.56 11.78 1.74
N GLY A 281 -22.77 10.59 1.16
CA GLY A 281 -23.15 10.45 -0.25
C GLY A 281 -24.66 10.55 -0.45
N ASN A 282 -25.09 10.67 -1.71
CA ASN A 282 -26.48 10.87 -2.08
C ASN A 282 -27.21 9.58 -2.48
N GLU A 283 -26.49 8.46 -2.56
CA GLU A 283 -27.05 7.18 -2.98
C GLU A 283 -27.52 6.36 -1.77
N LYS A 284 -28.54 5.55 -1.97
CA LYS A 284 -29.00 4.58 -0.98
C LYS A 284 -28.17 3.30 -1.10
N CYS A 285 -27.41 2.97 -0.06
CA CYS A 285 -26.43 1.91 -0.07
C CYS A 285 -26.79 0.77 0.88
N LEU A 286 -26.31 -0.45 0.61
CA LEU A 286 -26.51 -1.63 1.44
C LEU A 286 -25.44 -1.75 2.54
N ALA A 287 -25.85 -1.98 3.77
CA ALA A 287 -24.97 -2.28 4.89
C ALA A 287 -24.70 -3.79 5.00
N GLY A 288 -23.41 -4.18 5.08
CA GLY A 288 -22.98 -5.55 5.32
C GLY A 288 -23.34 -6.08 6.71
N GLY A 289 -23.36 -7.40 6.88
CA GLY A 289 -23.92 -8.08 8.07
C GLY A 289 -23.20 -7.78 9.40
N ASP A 290 -21.94 -7.37 9.36
CA ASP A 290 -21.15 -7.00 10.54
C ASP A 290 -21.00 -5.47 10.70
N ILE A 291 -21.99 -4.74 10.18
CA ILE A 291 -22.16 -3.30 10.34
C ILE A 291 -23.46 -3.03 11.10
N VAL A 292 -23.39 -2.11 12.05
CA VAL A 292 -24.59 -1.49 12.66
C VAL A 292 -24.75 -0.11 12.04
N VAL A 293 -25.94 0.18 11.57
CA VAL A 293 -26.36 1.49 11.07
C VAL A 293 -27.09 2.22 12.18
N MET A 294 -26.70 3.45 12.47
CA MET A 294 -27.37 4.35 13.40
C MET A 294 -27.98 5.52 12.63
N LYS A 295 -29.30 5.65 12.69
CA LYS A 295 -30.03 6.83 12.22
C LYS A 295 -30.20 7.84 13.35
N HIS A 296 -30.07 9.12 13.04
CA HIS A 296 -30.13 10.19 14.04
C HIS A 296 -30.47 11.54 13.37
N THR A 297 -30.63 12.58 14.19
CA THR A 297 -30.90 13.95 13.71
C THR A 297 -29.75 14.93 14.00
N GLN A 298 -28.63 14.42 14.48
CA GLN A 298 -27.43 15.22 14.82
C GLN A 298 -26.55 15.43 13.57
N ASN A 299 -25.52 16.28 13.70
CA ASN A 299 -24.53 16.44 12.63
C ASN A 299 -23.71 15.14 12.45
N PRO A 300 -23.75 14.47 11.28
CA PRO A 300 -23.09 13.18 11.07
C PRO A 300 -21.56 13.26 11.13
N ARG A 301 -20.97 14.35 10.65
CA ARG A 301 -19.51 14.58 10.71
C ARG A 301 -19.04 14.74 12.15
N TYR A 302 -19.75 15.54 12.95
CA TYR A 302 -19.48 15.68 14.37
C TYR A 302 -19.53 14.33 15.08
N LEU A 303 -20.61 13.55 14.88
CA LEU A 303 -20.75 12.23 15.50
C LEU A 303 -19.62 11.29 15.10
N ALA A 304 -19.22 11.29 13.82
CA ALA A 304 -18.11 10.47 13.38
C ALA A 304 -16.78 10.84 14.06
N HIS A 305 -16.49 12.13 14.23
CA HIS A 305 -15.30 12.57 14.97
C HIS A 305 -15.35 12.20 16.45
N VAL A 306 -16.45 12.49 17.15
CA VAL A 306 -16.54 12.23 18.59
C VAL A 306 -16.55 10.74 18.92
N LEU A 307 -17.13 9.92 18.04
CA LEU A 307 -17.14 8.47 18.19
C LEU A 307 -15.77 7.81 17.93
N ASN A 308 -14.82 8.53 17.36
CA ASN A 308 -13.45 8.07 17.15
C ASN A 308 -12.45 8.65 18.16
N THR A 309 -12.91 9.41 19.19
CA THR A 309 -12.07 9.88 20.30
C THR A 309 -11.60 8.73 21.18
N THR A 310 -10.53 8.95 21.94
CA THR A 310 -10.01 7.98 22.92
C THR A 310 -11.09 7.59 23.94
N MET A 311 -11.83 8.58 24.45
CA MET A 311 -12.94 8.36 25.38
C MET A 311 -14.02 7.41 24.80
N ALA A 312 -14.40 7.58 23.55
CA ALA A 312 -15.37 6.71 22.88
C ALA A 312 -14.79 5.31 22.60
N LYS A 313 -13.52 5.21 22.19
CA LYS A 313 -12.80 3.95 21.97
C LYS A 313 -12.71 3.12 23.23
N GLU A 314 -12.37 3.71 24.36
CA GLU A 314 -12.35 3.05 25.68
C GLU A 314 -13.71 2.47 26.07
N GLN A 315 -14.80 3.19 25.78
CA GLN A 315 -16.16 2.69 26.04
C GLN A 315 -16.52 1.52 25.09
N LYS A 316 -16.12 1.59 23.81
CA LYS A 316 -16.35 0.54 22.82
C LYS A 316 -15.58 -0.75 23.15
N SER A 317 -14.38 -0.64 23.71
CA SER A 317 -13.51 -1.77 24.08
C SER A 317 -13.79 -2.32 25.48
N LYS A 318 -14.53 -1.60 26.31
CA LYS A 318 -14.80 -1.98 27.70
C LYS A 318 -15.40 -3.38 27.81
N GLY A 319 -14.77 -4.22 28.62
CA GLY A 319 -15.21 -5.61 28.86
C GLY A 319 -14.95 -6.56 27.68
N LYS A 320 -14.23 -6.14 26.64
CA LYS A 320 -13.80 -7.01 25.53
C LYS A 320 -12.52 -7.73 25.89
N VAL A 321 -12.45 -8.99 25.53
CA VAL A 321 -11.27 -9.83 25.73
C VAL A 321 -10.54 -9.97 24.42
N LYS A 322 -9.21 -9.88 24.45
CA LYS A 322 -8.36 -10.11 23.28
C LYS A 322 -8.56 -11.55 22.80
N SER A 323 -9.15 -11.70 21.64
CA SER A 323 -9.35 -12.99 20.96
C SER A 323 -9.05 -12.83 19.48
N LYS A 324 -9.05 -13.94 18.74
CA LYS A 324 -8.79 -13.94 17.30
C LYS A 324 -9.82 -13.07 16.52
N VAL A 325 -11.03 -12.94 17.04
CA VAL A 325 -12.07 -12.07 16.51
C VAL A 325 -12.82 -11.43 17.68
N VAL A 326 -12.99 -10.12 17.66
CA VAL A 326 -13.71 -9.34 18.67
C VAL A 326 -15.04 -8.87 18.08
N HIS A 327 -16.09 -8.93 18.89
CA HIS A 327 -17.43 -8.49 18.50
C HIS A 327 -17.98 -7.40 19.42
N SER A 328 -18.77 -6.50 18.84
CA SER A 328 -19.61 -5.55 19.55
C SER A 328 -21.11 -5.84 19.27
N SER A 329 -22.00 -5.17 19.98
CA SER A 329 -23.44 -5.36 19.86
C SER A 329 -24.18 -4.04 19.93
N ILE A 330 -25.41 -3.99 19.41
CA ILE A 330 -26.26 -2.78 19.49
C ILE A 330 -26.43 -2.33 20.95
N PRO A 331 -26.78 -3.18 21.93
CA PRO A 331 -26.88 -2.75 23.33
C PRO A 331 -25.60 -2.15 23.90
N SER A 332 -24.42 -2.64 23.46
CA SER A 332 -23.13 -2.05 23.88
C SER A 332 -22.91 -0.67 23.24
N LEU A 333 -23.30 -0.49 21.99
CA LEU A 333 -23.19 0.79 21.31
C LEU A 333 -24.13 1.84 21.90
N GLU A 334 -25.36 1.46 22.22
CA GLU A 334 -26.38 2.31 22.83
C GLU A 334 -25.93 2.96 24.14
N GLN A 335 -25.06 2.32 24.90
CA GLN A 335 -24.55 2.81 26.19
C GLN A 335 -23.37 3.78 26.06
N ILE A 336 -22.80 3.95 24.86
CA ILE A 336 -21.69 4.88 24.65
C ILE A 336 -22.16 6.30 24.90
N LYS A 337 -21.44 7.01 25.76
CA LYS A 337 -21.72 8.39 26.16
C LYS A 337 -20.78 9.34 25.43
N ILE A 338 -21.34 10.38 24.83
CA ILE A 338 -20.61 11.40 24.10
C ILE A 338 -21.03 12.81 24.53
N PRO A 339 -20.15 13.81 24.47
CA PRO A 339 -20.55 15.22 24.57
C PRO A 339 -21.45 15.59 23.39
N LEU A 340 -22.54 16.29 23.65
CA LEU A 340 -23.52 16.68 22.64
C LEU A 340 -23.87 18.17 22.75
N PRO A 341 -23.09 19.07 22.12
CA PRO A 341 -23.42 20.49 22.06
C PRO A 341 -24.57 20.77 21.09
N SER A 342 -24.97 22.04 20.96
CA SER A 342 -25.94 22.47 19.96
C SER A 342 -25.46 22.20 18.53
N LEU A 343 -26.39 22.07 17.57
CA LEU A 343 -26.06 21.75 16.17
C LEU A 343 -25.08 22.75 15.55
N ASP A 344 -25.19 24.05 15.89
CA ASP A 344 -24.26 25.08 15.41
C ASP A 344 -22.82 24.84 15.89
N ILE A 345 -22.66 24.39 17.13
CA ILE A 345 -21.36 24.06 17.68
C ILE A 345 -20.84 22.74 17.09
N GLN A 346 -21.73 21.74 16.88
CA GLN A 346 -21.38 20.50 16.20
C GLN A 346 -20.82 20.78 14.80
N GLU A 347 -21.48 21.67 14.03
CA GLU A 347 -21.04 22.06 12.68
C GLU A 347 -19.66 22.73 12.70
N ARG A 348 -19.42 23.66 13.64
CA ARG A 348 -18.12 24.33 13.80
C ARG A 348 -17.01 23.33 14.13
N PHE A 349 -17.25 22.41 15.04
CA PHE A 349 -16.27 21.38 15.41
C PHE A 349 -15.98 20.45 14.22
N ALA A 350 -17.02 20.00 13.52
CA ALA A 350 -16.86 19.17 12.34
C ALA A 350 -16.01 19.85 11.28
N ASN A 351 -16.28 21.12 10.94
CA ASN A 351 -15.52 21.87 9.94
C ASN A 351 -14.03 22.01 10.30
N VAL A 352 -13.71 22.28 11.56
CA VAL A 352 -12.32 22.36 12.01
C VAL A 352 -11.62 21.00 11.93
N LEU A 353 -12.29 19.94 12.39
CA LEU A 353 -11.72 18.61 12.43
C LEU A 353 -11.57 17.99 11.01
N ASP A 354 -12.53 18.23 10.13
CA ASP A 354 -12.45 17.80 8.73
C ASP A 354 -11.24 18.43 8.02
N ASN A 355 -10.99 19.73 8.24
CA ASN A 355 -9.82 20.40 7.69
C ASN A 355 -8.50 19.80 8.21
N PHE A 356 -8.44 19.48 9.51
CA PHE A 356 -7.27 18.80 10.08
C PHE A 356 -7.09 17.38 9.53
N GLU A 357 -8.20 16.64 9.37
CA GLU A 357 -8.16 15.28 8.82
C GLU A 357 -7.68 15.27 7.37
N ALA A 358 -8.12 16.22 6.54
CA ALA A 358 -7.72 16.33 5.14
C ALA A 358 -6.20 16.45 4.97
N ILE A 359 -5.50 17.14 5.87
CA ILE A 359 -4.04 17.35 5.78
C ILE A 359 -3.25 16.04 5.81
N TYR A 360 -3.70 15.05 6.60
CA TYR A 360 -2.96 13.77 6.74
C TYR A 360 -3.61 12.58 6.05
N SER A 361 -4.88 12.67 5.64
CA SER A 361 -5.62 11.54 5.09
C SER A 361 -5.95 11.67 3.60
N ASP A 362 -5.90 12.88 3.04
CA ASP A 362 -6.18 13.09 1.63
C ASP A 362 -5.03 12.59 0.75
N LEU A 363 -5.28 11.49 0.03
CA LEU A 363 -4.34 10.87 -0.89
C LEU A 363 -4.00 11.73 -2.11
N SER A 364 -4.77 12.81 -2.36
CA SER A 364 -4.59 13.67 -3.54
C SER A 364 -3.78 14.95 -3.26
N ILE A 365 -3.77 15.44 -2.01
CA ILE A 365 -3.18 16.73 -1.66
C ILE A 365 -2.31 16.73 -0.40
N GLY A 366 -2.28 15.65 0.36
CA GLY A 366 -1.53 15.58 1.62
C GLY A 366 -0.19 14.85 1.52
N LEU A 367 0.40 14.56 2.68
CA LEU A 367 1.62 13.75 2.80
C LEU A 367 1.55 12.39 2.07
N PRO A 368 0.41 11.66 2.06
CA PRO A 368 0.28 10.43 1.29
C PRO A 368 0.50 10.65 -0.22
N ALA A 369 -0.01 11.74 -0.79
CA ALA A 369 0.20 12.09 -2.20
C ALA A 369 1.68 12.37 -2.51
N GLU A 370 2.40 13.02 -1.59
CA GLU A 370 3.83 13.27 -1.72
C GLU A 370 4.63 11.95 -1.75
N ILE A 371 4.32 11.01 -0.84
CA ILE A 371 4.96 9.69 -0.79
C ILE A 371 4.77 8.95 -2.11
N GLU A 372 3.53 8.88 -2.60
CA GLU A 372 3.22 8.22 -3.88
C GLU A 372 3.91 8.90 -5.07
N SER A 373 3.94 10.23 -5.08
CA SER A 373 4.60 11.02 -6.13
C SER A 373 6.11 10.73 -6.18
N ARG A 374 6.78 10.65 -5.02
CA ARG A 374 8.21 10.33 -4.94
C ARG A 374 8.52 8.92 -5.44
N GLN A 375 7.68 7.96 -5.09
CA GLN A 375 7.82 6.59 -5.58
C GLN A 375 7.69 6.52 -7.11
N LYS A 376 6.68 7.16 -7.67
CA LYS A 376 6.49 7.24 -9.14
C LYS A 376 7.64 7.96 -9.84
N GLN A 377 8.18 9.01 -9.23
CA GLN A 377 9.33 9.75 -9.74
C GLN A 377 10.58 8.87 -9.78
N TYR A 378 10.83 8.10 -8.73
CA TYR A 378 11.94 7.13 -8.70
C TYR A 378 11.80 6.08 -9.82
N GLU A 379 10.62 5.46 -9.95
CA GLU A 379 10.35 4.46 -10.99
C GLU A 379 10.56 5.03 -12.40
N PHE A 380 10.08 6.23 -12.63
CA PHE A 380 10.26 6.92 -13.92
C PHE A 380 11.74 7.15 -14.25
N TYR A 381 12.54 7.69 -13.33
CA TYR A 381 13.97 7.93 -13.60
C TYR A 381 14.77 6.65 -13.72
N ARG A 382 14.45 5.62 -12.93
CA ARG A 382 15.04 4.29 -13.08
C ARG A 382 14.79 3.73 -14.47
N ASP A 383 13.53 3.74 -14.89
CA ASP A 383 13.13 3.20 -16.20
C ASP A 383 13.76 4.02 -17.34
N GLN A 384 13.87 5.33 -17.21
CA GLN A 384 14.57 6.17 -18.18
C GLN A 384 16.06 5.83 -18.30
N LEU A 385 16.78 5.68 -17.18
CA LEU A 385 18.20 5.32 -17.21
C LEU A 385 18.41 3.96 -17.88
N LEU A 386 17.56 2.99 -17.59
CA LEU A 386 17.66 1.65 -18.14
C LEU A 386 17.25 1.61 -19.64
N THR A 387 16.27 2.42 -20.06
CA THR A 387 15.87 2.53 -21.47
C THR A 387 16.92 3.28 -22.29
N PHE A 388 17.55 4.31 -21.74
CA PHE A 388 18.64 5.03 -22.38
C PHE A 388 19.80 4.10 -22.73
N ILE A 389 20.12 3.13 -21.88
CA ILE A 389 21.12 2.09 -22.18
C ILE A 389 20.71 1.24 -23.37
N GLN A 390 19.40 0.99 -23.52
CA GLN A 390 18.86 0.13 -24.57
C GLN A 390 18.83 0.81 -25.94
N THR A 391 18.54 2.10 -25.98
CA THR A 391 18.25 2.84 -27.22
C THR A 391 19.34 3.83 -27.63
N GLY A 392 20.23 4.20 -26.70
CA GLY A 392 21.20 5.29 -26.90
C GLY A 392 20.55 6.68 -26.95
N HIS A 393 19.22 6.77 -26.83
CA HIS A 393 18.47 8.03 -26.89
C HIS A 393 17.68 8.22 -25.60
N SER A 394 17.73 9.42 -25.03
CA SER A 394 16.88 9.79 -23.89
C SER A 394 15.46 10.07 -24.36
N ILE A 395 14.46 9.46 -23.72
CA ILE A 395 13.03 9.76 -23.96
C ILE A 395 12.72 11.26 -23.74
N LEU A 396 13.58 11.98 -23.01
CA LEU A 396 13.45 13.43 -22.82
C LEU A 396 13.84 14.24 -24.07
N THR A 397 14.79 13.75 -24.87
CA THR A 397 15.18 14.39 -26.15
C THR A 397 14.06 14.29 -27.16
N ASP A 398 13.39 13.14 -27.25
CA ASP A 398 12.26 12.96 -28.17
C ASP A 398 11.09 13.90 -27.86
N ARG A 399 10.74 14.10 -26.57
CA ARG A 399 9.66 15.05 -26.18
C ARG A 399 10.03 16.51 -26.39
N GLN A 400 11.31 16.88 -26.36
CA GLN A 400 11.73 18.25 -26.66
C GLN A 400 11.71 18.50 -28.17
N THR A 401 12.03 17.48 -28.98
CA THR A 401 11.96 17.55 -30.45
C THR A 401 10.51 17.65 -30.92
N ASP A 402 9.59 16.86 -30.34
CA ASP A 402 8.16 16.94 -30.63
C ASP A 402 7.57 18.32 -30.25
N ARG A 403 7.93 18.88 -29.09
CA ARG A 403 7.49 20.23 -28.68
C ARG A 403 8.08 21.36 -29.51
N GLN A 404 9.25 21.15 -30.11
CA GLN A 404 9.84 22.13 -31.05
C GLN A 404 9.19 22.03 -32.42
N THR A 405 8.83 20.84 -32.87
CA THR A 405 8.12 20.59 -34.13
C THR A 405 6.70 21.18 -34.07
N ASP A 406 5.97 20.93 -32.99
CA ASP A 406 4.63 21.52 -32.78
C ASP A 406 4.65 23.05 -32.72
N ARG A 407 5.69 23.66 -32.10
CA ARG A 407 5.84 25.11 -32.06
C ARG A 407 6.25 25.75 -33.40
N GLN A 408 6.86 24.97 -34.30
CA GLN A 408 7.18 25.44 -35.64
C GLN A 408 5.98 25.31 -36.59
N THR A 409 5.13 24.31 -36.40
CA THR A 409 3.88 24.14 -37.18
C THR A 409 2.85 25.23 -36.85
N ASP A 410 2.73 25.62 -35.55
CA ASP A 410 1.83 26.70 -35.12
C ASP A 410 2.30 28.10 -35.51
N ARG A 411 3.53 28.29 -36.01
CA ARG A 411 4.03 29.56 -36.53
C ARG A 411 3.93 29.68 -38.05
N GLN A 412 3.48 28.64 -38.73
CA GLN A 412 3.30 28.64 -40.20
C GLN A 412 1.83 28.56 -40.63
N THR A 413 0.90 28.52 -39.67
CA THR A 413 -0.54 28.73 -39.85
C THR A 413 -0.93 30.09 -39.27
#